data_878e44c85cab00a0fdd4a40696917827
#
_entry.id   878e44c85cab00a0fdd4a40696917827
#
_cell.length_a   1.000
_cell.length_b   1.000
_cell.length_c   1.000
_cell.angle_alpha   90.00
_cell.angle_beta   90.00
_cell.angle_gamma   90.00
#
_symmetry.space_group_name_H-M   'P 1'
#
loop_
_entity.id
_entity.type
_entity.pdbx_description
1 polymer ?
#
loop_
_entity_poly.entity_id
_entity_poly.type
_entity_poly.pdbx_seq_one_letter_code
_entity_poly.pdbx_strand_id
1 'polypeptide(L)'
;MRVVLKGIHKVKRRLANGETKVHCYAWRGGPAIHAQPGAPDFVREYHDAHASLRQPRAGTFMTIVAQYKAAPEFTGLAASTRRAYLAYIKLIEDEFGDLPVAALADRRVRGEFKAWRDLFAETPRKADYAWTTLARIMSFAKDRGIIATNPCERGGRLYVADRRDKIWTEQDIAAVLAIAFSEIQPALVLALWSGQRQGDLLRLPWSAYENPYIRLRQSKGGRRVAMPAGAPLRTLLDITERRGPLILTNTLGRPWTSDGFRT
;
A
#
# COMPACT_ATOMS: atom_id res chain seq x y z
N MET A 1 28.82 -18.14 8.93
CA MET A 1 27.34 -17.86 8.96
C MET A 1 26.62 -19.02 8.30
N ARG A 2 25.66 -19.67 8.96
CA ARG A 2 24.95 -20.83 8.39
C ARG A 2 23.66 -20.34 7.73
N VAL A 3 23.58 -20.39 6.40
CA VAL A 3 22.40 -20.02 5.64
C VAL A 3 21.44 -21.22 5.56
N VAL A 4 20.21 -21.06 6.02
CA VAL A 4 19.16 -22.09 5.91
C VAL A 4 18.31 -21.78 4.69
N LEU A 5 18.41 -22.62 3.65
CA LEU A 5 17.60 -22.52 2.43
C LEU A 5 16.37 -23.43 2.60
N LYS A 6 15.16 -22.86 2.43
CA LYS A 6 13.89 -23.56 2.60
C LYS A 6 13.41 -24.17 1.27
N GLY A 7 12.80 -25.35 1.32
CA GLY A 7 12.11 -25.95 0.17
C GLY A 7 13.00 -26.74 -0.79
N ILE A 8 14.29 -26.88 -0.52
CA ILE A 8 15.18 -27.70 -1.37
C ILE A 8 14.69 -29.17 -1.39
N HIS A 9 14.47 -29.69 -2.58
CA HIS A 9 14.13 -31.08 -2.79
C HIS A 9 15.37 -31.89 -3.12
N LYS A 10 15.64 -32.97 -2.34
CA LYS A 10 16.80 -33.84 -2.50
C LYS A 10 16.39 -35.22 -2.98
N VAL A 11 16.97 -35.68 -4.08
CA VAL A 11 16.76 -37.03 -4.63
C VAL A 11 18.07 -37.82 -4.55
N LYS A 12 18.03 -38.95 -3.87
CA LYS A 12 19.18 -39.87 -3.80
C LYS A 12 19.07 -40.87 -4.96
N ARG A 13 20.14 -41.01 -5.75
CA ARG A 13 20.24 -42.00 -6.83
C ARG A 13 21.48 -42.84 -6.62
N ARG A 14 21.31 -44.18 -6.60
CA ARG A 14 22.42 -45.12 -6.55
C ARG A 14 23.01 -45.28 -7.95
N LEU A 15 24.29 -45.10 -8.10
CA LEU A 15 25.03 -45.24 -9.36
C LEU A 15 25.40 -46.74 -9.56
N ALA A 16 25.75 -47.10 -10.80
CA ALA A 16 26.17 -48.45 -11.14
C ALA A 16 27.43 -48.92 -10.39
N ASN A 17 28.27 -48.01 -9.95
CA ASN A 17 29.45 -48.25 -9.12
C ASN A 17 29.15 -48.43 -7.63
N GLY A 18 27.88 -48.44 -7.23
CA GLY A 18 27.44 -48.59 -5.84
C GLY A 18 27.40 -47.33 -5.01
N GLU A 19 27.96 -46.20 -5.52
CA GLU A 19 27.91 -44.92 -4.84
C GLU A 19 26.52 -44.26 -4.89
N THR A 20 26.18 -43.51 -3.85
CA THR A 20 24.92 -42.76 -3.80
C THR A 20 25.17 -41.31 -4.11
N LYS A 21 24.67 -40.84 -5.26
CA LYS A 21 24.72 -39.42 -5.64
C LYS A 21 23.43 -38.72 -5.19
N VAL A 22 23.58 -37.56 -4.52
CA VAL A 22 22.44 -36.72 -4.12
C VAL A 22 22.26 -35.60 -5.11
N HIS A 23 21.11 -35.56 -5.78
CA HIS A 23 20.72 -34.47 -6.65
C HIS A 23 19.86 -33.50 -5.87
N CYS A 24 20.20 -32.21 -5.91
CA CYS A 24 19.46 -31.13 -5.28
C CYS A 24 18.66 -30.37 -6.32
N TYR A 25 17.43 -30.06 -6.01
CA TYR A 25 16.55 -29.20 -6.82
C TYR A 25 16.08 -28.01 -5.97
N ALA A 26 15.92 -26.87 -6.57
CA ALA A 26 15.52 -25.65 -5.86
C ALA A 26 14.19 -25.81 -5.09
N TRP A 27 13.27 -26.62 -5.62
CA TRP A 27 12.05 -27.12 -4.99
C TRP A 27 11.59 -28.42 -5.66
N ARG A 28 10.54 -29.07 -5.18
CA ARG A 28 9.99 -30.29 -5.79
C ARG A 28 9.43 -29.97 -7.18
N GLY A 29 10.02 -30.55 -8.21
CA GLY A 29 9.70 -30.26 -9.64
C GLY A 29 10.40 -29.01 -10.19
N GLY A 30 11.28 -28.36 -9.43
CA GLY A 30 12.07 -27.22 -9.85
C GLY A 30 13.36 -27.58 -10.59
N PRO A 31 14.15 -26.58 -11.03
CA PRO A 31 15.42 -26.80 -11.70
C PRO A 31 16.45 -27.45 -10.77
N ALA A 32 17.34 -28.24 -11.36
CA ALA A 32 18.46 -28.84 -10.64
C ALA A 32 19.46 -27.78 -10.22
N ILE A 33 19.98 -27.93 -9.00
CA ILE A 33 21.14 -27.18 -8.49
C ILE A 33 22.36 -28.07 -8.71
N HIS A 34 23.28 -27.58 -9.53
CA HIS A 34 24.47 -28.37 -9.94
C HIS A 34 25.63 -28.23 -8.97
N ALA A 35 25.72 -27.07 -8.29
CA ALA A 35 26.73 -26.82 -7.29
C ALA A 35 26.58 -27.76 -6.08
N GLN A 36 27.69 -28.01 -5.37
CA GLN A 36 27.67 -28.85 -4.18
C GLN A 36 27.04 -28.13 -2.99
N PRO A 37 26.22 -28.81 -2.16
CA PRO A 37 25.69 -28.25 -0.92
C PRO A 37 26.81 -27.73 -0.02
N GLY A 38 26.74 -26.47 0.37
CA GLY A 38 27.76 -25.78 1.17
C GLY A 38 28.71 -24.88 0.38
N ALA A 39 28.75 -24.99 -0.96
CA ALA A 39 29.49 -24.06 -1.79
C ALA A 39 28.72 -22.73 -1.95
N PRO A 40 29.41 -21.58 -2.10
CA PRO A 40 28.78 -20.29 -2.36
C PRO A 40 27.88 -20.32 -3.60
N ASP A 41 28.29 -21.05 -4.64
CA ASP A 41 27.55 -21.21 -5.89
C ASP A 41 26.21 -21.93 -5.69
N PHE A 42 26.10 -22.81 -4.70
CA PHE A 42 24.84 -23.49 -4.38
C PHE A 42 23.75 -22.48 -3.93
N VAL A 43 24.14 -21.50 -3.13
CA VAL A 43 23.25 -20.44 -2.67
C VAL A 43 22.87 -19.54 -3.84
N ARG A 44 23.82 -19.21 -4.71
CA ARG A 44 23.60 -18.41 -5.91
C ARG A 44 22.60 -19.10 -6.85
N GLU A 45 22.87 -20.36 -7.25
CA GLU A 45 21.96 -21.14 -8.12
C GLU A 45 20.55 -21.28 -7.53
N TYR A 46 20.44 -21.47 -6.20
CA TYR A 46 19.16 -21.49 -5.53
C TYR A 46 18.41 -20.16 -5.67
N HIS A 47 19.09 -19.03 -5.43
CA HIS A 47 18.49 -17.71 -5.58
C HIS A 47 18.14 -17.38 -7.04
N ASP A 48 18.99 -17.77 -7.98
CA ASP A 48 18.74 -17.58 -9.44
C ASP A 48 17.53 -18.40 -9.89
N ALA A 49 17.42 -19.64 -9.43
CA ALA A 49 16.24 -20.46 -9.68
C ALA A 49 14.95 -19.83 -9.13
N HIS A 50 14.99 -19.31 -7.91
CA HIS A 50 13.85 -18.60 -7.32
C HIS A 50 13.59 -17.23 -7.98
N ALA A 51 14.62 -16.54 -8.46
CA ALA A 51 14.49 -15.31 -9.23
C ALA A 51 13.82 -15.56 -10.59
N SER A 52 14.14 -16.69 -11.23
CA SER A 52 13.51 -17.09 -12.51
C SER A 52 12.01 -17.37 -12.39
N LEU A 53 11.54 -17.85 -11.23
CA LEU A 53 10.10 -17.98 -10.93
C LEU A 53 9.38 -16.62 -10.92
N ARG A 54 10.11 -15.55 -10.59
CA ARG A 54 9.56 -14.19 -10.51
C ARG A 54 9.64 -13.44 -11.84
N GLN A 55 10.33 -14.01 -12.85
CA GLN A 55 10.35 -13.40 -14.18
C GLN A 55 9.00 -13.61 -14.86
N PRO A 56 8.40 -12.54 -15.44
CA PRO A 56 7.13 -12.66 -16.15
C PRO A 56 7.30 -13.62 -17.35
N ARG A 57 6.56 -14.71 -17.38
CA ARG A 57 6.47 -15.55 -18.57
C ARG A 57 5.76 -14.77 -19.67
N ALA A 58 6.32 -14.73 -20.87
CA ALA A 58 5.71 -14.05 -22.00
C ALA A 58 4.26 -14.54 -22.21
N GLY A 59 3.35 -13.60 -22.47
CA GLY A 59 1.93 -13.91 -22.71
C GLY A 59 1.11 -14.25 -21.46
N THR A 60 1.65 -14.04 -20.25
CA THR A 60 0.89 -14.19 -19.00
C THR A 60 0.49 -12.84 -18.40
N PHE A 61 -0.48 -12.87 -17.48
CA PHE A 61 -0.95 -11.68 -16.76
C PHE A 61 0.19 -10.99 -15.98
N MET A 62 1.16 -11.74 -15.48
CA MET A 62 2.37 -11.20 -14.84
C MET A 62 3.10 -10.20 -15.73
N THR A 63 3.11 -10.41 -17.05
CA THR A 63 3.72 -9.47 -18.02
C THR A 63 3.00 -8.13 -18.03
N ILE A 64 1.66 -8.14 -17.98
CA ILE A 64 0.84 -6.92 -17.89
C ILE A 64 1.14 -6.17 -16.59
N VAL A 65 1.20 -6.89 -15.45
CA VAL A 65 1.50 -6.29 -14.14
C VAL A 65 2.90 -5.67 -14.13
N ALA A 66 3.90 -6.35 -14.71
CA ALA A 66 5.26 -5.82 -14.81
C ALA A 66 5.31 -4.54 -15.64
N GLN A 67 4.63 -4.51 -16.80
CA GLN A 67 4.52 -3.32 -17.64
C GLN A 67 3.82 -2.17 -16.91
N TYR A 68 2.71 -2.45 -16.20
CA TYR A 68 2.00 -1.45 -15.41
C TYR A 68 2.89 -0.85 -14.31
N LYS A 69 3.63 -1.68 -13.57
CA LYS A 69 4.55 -1.21 -12.51
C LYS A 69 5.68 -0.32 -13.06
N ALA A 70 6.11 -0.52 -14.30
CA ALA A 70 7.13 0.29 -14.96
C ALA A 70 6.58 1.58 -15.61
N ALA A 71 5.28 1.65 -15.83
CA ALA A 71 4.64 2.74 -16.56
C ALA A 71 4.47 4.03 -15.74
N PRO A 72 4.43 5.22 -16.40
CA PRO A 72 4.19 6.50 -15.75
C PRO A 72 2.90 6.54 -14.94
N GLU A 73 1.87 5.81 -15.36
CA GLU A 73 0.57 5.69 -14.68
C GLU A 73 0.70 5.11 -13.26
N PHE A 74 1.74 4.32 -13.01
CA PHE A 74 2.05 3.79 -11.69
C PHE A 74 3.18 4.57 -11.00
N THR A 75 4.27 4.85 -11.70
CA THR A 75 5.45 5.51 -11.10
C THR A 75 5.18 6.96 -10.71
N GLY A 76 4.26 7.64 -11.41
CA GLY A 76 3.78 8.98 -11.09
C GLY A 76 2.83 9.08 -9.90
N LEU A 77 2.36 7.95 -9.34
CA LEU A 77 1.50 7.96 -8.16
C LEU A 77 2.26 8.41 -6.91
N ALA A 78 1.56 9.04 -5.98
CA ALA A 78 2.12 9.37 -4.67
C ALA A 78 2.67 8.11 -3.97
N ALA A 79 3.76 8.26 -3.21
CA ALA A 79 4.45 7.13 -2.57
C ALA A 79 3.52 6.27 -1.68
N SER A 80 2.59 6.91 -0.95
CA SER A 80 1.59 6.19 -0.14
C SER A 80 0.63 5.36 -0.99
N THR A 81 0.19 5.89 -2.13
CA THR A 81 -0.70 5.17 -3.06
C THR A 81 0.04 4.00 -3.70
N ARG A 82 1.29 4.20 -4.15
CA ARG A 82 2.12 3.11 -4.70
C ARG A 82 2.30 1.98 -3.68
N ARG A 83 2.62 2.33 -2.43
CA ARG A 83 2.78 1.32 -1.36
C ARG A 83 1.50 0.52 -1.14
N ALA A 84 0.35 1.19 -1.09
CA ALA A 84 -0.94 0.52 -0.97
C ALA A 84 -1.22 -0.41 -2.17
N TYR A 85 -0.99 0.07 -3.39
CA TYR A 85 -1.20 -0.75 -4.59
C TYR A 85 -0.27 -1.96 -4.65
N LEU A 86 1.01 -1.82 -4.28
CA LEU A 86 1.96 -2.92 -4.28
C LEU A 86 1.51 -4.10 -3.40
N ALA A 87 0.87 -3.82 -2.25
CA ALA A 87 0.31 -4.87 -1.40
C ALA A 87 -0.80 -5.68 -2.12
N TYR A 88 -1.69 -4.99 -2.85
CA TYR A 88 -2.74 -5.66 -3.61
C TYR A 88 -2.24 -6.26 -4.91
N ILE A 89 -1.28 -5.63 -5.58
CA ILE A 89 -0.61 -6.19 -6.77
C ILE A 89 0.00 -7.54 -6.43
N LYS A 90 0.64 -7.66 -5.25
CA LYS A 90 1.19 -8.95 -4.83
C LYS A 90 0.11 -10.04 -4.73
N LEU A 91 -1.05 -9.74 -4.15
CA LEU A 91 -2.17 -10.69 -4.08
C LEU A 91 -2.69 -11.08 -5.48
N ILE A 92 -2.71 -10.11 -6.40
CA ILE A 92 -3.11 -10.32 -7.79
C ILE A 92 -2.07 -11.18 -8.54
N GLU A 93 -0.78 -10.93 -8.32
CA GLU A 93 0.31 -11.72 -8.90
C GLU A 93 0.28 -13.17 -8.39
N ASP A 94 0.05 -13.34 -7.08
CA ASP A 94 -0.01 -14.66 -6.45
C ASP A 94 -1.19 -15.51 -6.98
N GLU A 95 -2.33 -14.87 -7.32
CA GLU A 95 -3.53 -15.55 -7.79
C GLU A 95 -3.58 -15.71 -9.32
N PHE A 96 -3.30 -14.63 -10.05
CA PHE A 96 -3.54 -14.55 -11.49
C PHE A 96 -2.27 -14.45 -12.33
N GLY A 97 -1.09 -14.44 -11.71
CA GLY A 97 0.16 -14.18 -12.41
C GLY A 97 0.40 -15.08 -13.62
N ASP A 98 0.07 -16.35 -13.51
CA ASP A 98 0.25 -17.36 -14.57
C ASP A 98 -0.94 -17.41 -15.57
N LEU A 99 -2.00 -16.64 -15.37
CA LEU A 99 -3.16 -16.62 -16.26
C LEU A 99 -2.73 -16.16 -17.67
N PRO A 100 -2.99 -16.94 -18.73
CA PRO A 100 -2.69 -16.50 -20.09
C PRO A 100 -3.45 -15.22 -20.45
N VAL A 101 -2.78 -14.26 -21.08
CA VAL A 101 -3.42 -12.99 -21.53
C VAL A 101 -4.62 -13.28 -22.45
N ALA A 102 -4.52 -14.31 -23.31
CA ALA A 102 -5.62 -14.71 -24.18
C ALA A 102 -6.90 -15.11 -23.40
N ALA A 103 -6.77 -15.64 -22.19
CA ALA A 103 -7.93 -15.99 -21.34
C ALA A 103 -8.72 -14.77 -20.89
N LEU A 104 -8.12 -13.58 -20.87
CA LEU A 104 -8.81 -12.33 -20.52
C LEU A 104 -9.91 -11.93 -21.53
N ALA A 105 -9.91 -12.51 -22.73
CA ALA A 105 -10.98 -12.32 -23.71
C ALA A 105 -12.25 -13.13 -23.38
N ASP A 106 -12.14 -14.14 -22.52
CA ASP A 106 -13.29 -14.95 -22.09
C ASP A 106 -14.14 -14.16 -21.07
N ARG A 107 -15.44 -14.06 -21.32
CA ARG A 107 -16.37 -13.37 -20.41
C ARG A 107 -16.44 -14.04 -19.02
N ARG A 108 -16.12 -15.32 -18.90
CA ARG A 108 -16.12 -16.06 -17.65
C ARG A 108 -15.06 -15.57 -16.66
N VAL A 109 -13.95 -15.03 -17.16
CA VAL A 109 -12.86 -14.48 -16.32
C VAL A 109 -13.35 -13.40 -15.34
N ARG A 110 -14.38 -12.67 -15.74
CA ARG A 110 -15.02 -11.70 -14.83
C ARG A 110 -15.62 -12.37 -13.59
N GLY A 111 -16.19 -13.54 -13.74
CA GLY A 111 -16.73 -14.33 -12.64
C GLY A 111 -15.61 -14.77 -11.67
N GLU A 112 -14.48 -15.23 -12.20
CA GLU A 112 -13.30 -15.62 -11.41
C GLU A 112 -12.74 -14.41 -10.62
N PHE A 113 -12.60 -13.26 -11.26
CA PHE A 113 -12.18 -12.04 -10.58
C PHE A 113 -13.14 -11.59 -9.48
N LYS A 114 -14.45 -11.75 -9.70
CA LYS A 114 -15.47 -11.48 -8.68
C LYS A 114 -15.36 -12.45 -7.51
N ALA A 115 -15.26 -13.75 -7.79
CA ALA A 115 -15.08 -14.77 -6.78
C ALA A 115 -13.84 -14.53 -5.91
N TRP A 116 -12.72 -14.18 -6.55
CA TRP A 116 -11.50 -13.80 -5.83
C TRP A 116 -11.70 -12.56 -4.94
N ARG A 117 -12.37 -11.51 -5.44
CA ARG A 117 -12.69 -10.34 -4.60
C ARG A 117 -13.52 -10.73 -3.38
N ASP A 118 -14.48 -11.63 -3.59
CA ASP A 118 -15.46 -12.04 -2.58
C ASP A 118 -14.81 -12.89 -1.46
N LEU A 119 -13.59 -13.43 -1.65
CA LEU A 119 -12.78 -14.02 -0.59
C LEU A 119 -12.44 -12.99 0.51
N PHE A 120 -12.50 -11.70 0.21
CA PHE A 120 -12.26 -10.61 1.16
C PHE A 120 -13.56 -9.95 1.65
N ALA A 121 -14.73 -10.57 1.48
CA ALA A 121 -16.03 -9.97 1.77
C ALA A 121 -16.20 -9.56 3.24
N GLU A 122 -15.62 -10.28 4.19
CA GLU A 122 -15.61 -9.92 5.61
C GLU A 122 -14.86 -8.63 5.91
N THR A 123 -13.96 -8.21 5.01
CA THR A 123 -13.27 -6.93 5.06
C THR A 123 -13.57 -6.11 3.80
N PRO A 124 -14.79 -5.51 3.67
CA PRO A 124 -15.28 -4.94 2.41
C PRO A 124 -14.37 -3.86 1.82
N ARG A 125 -13.68 -3.08 2.65
CA ARG A 125 -12.70 -2.10 2.17
C ARG A 125 -11.50 -2.76 1.50
N LYS A 126 -11.01 -3.89 2.03
CA LYS A 126 -9.92 -4.66 1.42
C LYS A 126 -10.36 -5.23 0.08
N ALA A 127 -11.58 -5.80 0.01
CA ALA A 127 -12.17 -6.29 -1.22
C ALA A 127 -12.27 -5.21 -2.30
N ASP A 128 -12.75 -4.01 -1.94
CA ASP A 128 -12.87 -2.88 -2.88
C ASP A 128 -11.51 -2.36 -3.34
N TYR A 129 -10.50 -2.33 -2.47
CA TYR A 129 -9.15 -1.94 -2.86
C TYR A 129 -8.49 -2.97 -3.78
N ALA A 130 -8.65 -4.26 -3.49
CA ALA A 130 -8.17 -5.35 -4.34
C ALA A 130 -8.80 -5.25 -5.74
N TRP A 131 -10.11 -5.09 -5.80
CA TRP A 131 -10.83 -4.90 -7.07
C TRP A 131 -10.40 -3.65 -7.82
N THR A 132 -10.27 -2.51 -7.13
CA THR A 132 -9.86 -1.25 -7.74
C THR A 132 -8.45 -1.34 -8.33
N THR A 133 -7.55 -2.03 -7.64
CA THR A 133 -6.17 -2.24 -8.14
C THR A 133 -6.16 -3.12 -9.37
N LEU A 134 -6.90 -4.23 -9.36
CA LEU A 134 -7.05 -5.13 -10.51
C LEU A 134 -7.68 -4.38 -11.70
N ALA A 135 -8.78 -3.65 -11.47
CA ALA A 135 -9.46 -2.88 -12.51
C ALA A 135 -8.56 -1.82 -13.16
N ARG A 136 -7.64 -1.22 -12.38
CA ARG A 136 -6.68 -0.25 -12.90
C ARG A 136 -5.62 -0.90 -13.78
N ILE A 137 -5.13 -2.09 -13.41
CA ILE A 137 -4.21 -2.87 -14.24
C ILE A 137 -4.91 -3.26 -15.56
N MET A 138 -6.16 -3.69 -15.50
CA MET A 138 -6.95 -4.03 -16.67
C MET A 138 -7.24 -2.81 -17.57
N SER A 139 -7.51 -1.63 -16.98
CA SER A 139 -7.64 -0.40 -17.76
C SER A 139 -6.34 -0.06 -18.48
N PHE A 140 -5.20 -0.15 -17.79
CA PHE A 140 -3.90 0.03 -18.43
C PHE A 140 -3.69 -0.93 -19.60
N ALA A 141 -4.01 -2.21 -19.44
CA ALA A 141 -3.88 -3.21 -20.49
C ALA A 141 -4.79 -2.90 -21.69
N LYS A 142 -6.01 -2.44 -21.45
CA LYS A 142 -6.96 -2.00 -22.48
C LYS A 142 -6.43 -0.77 -23.23
N ASP A 143 -5.98 0.25 -22.51
CA ASP A 143 -5.47 1.51 -23.09
C ASP A 143 -4.21 1.29 -23.94
N ARG A 144 -3.44 0.24 -23.65
CA ARG A 144 -2.26 -0.20 -24.43
C ARG A 144 -2.59 -1.21 -25.54
N GLY A 145 -3.88 -1.53 -25.74
CA GLY A 145 -4.30 -2.49 -26.78
C GLY A 145 -3.92 -3.94 -26.51
N ILE A 146 -3.50 -4.28 -25.28
CA ILE A 146 -3.14 -5.65 -24.89
C ILE A 146 -4.40 -6.51 -24.77
N ILE A 147 -5.48 -5.92 -24.31
CA ILE A 147 -6.82 -6.54 -24.23
C ILE A 147 -7.87 -5.63 -24.86
N ALA A 148 -8.91 -6.21 -25.47
CA ALA A 148 -9.97 -5.45 -26.10
C ALA A 148 -10.94 -4.78 -25.11
N THR A 149 -11.21 -5.45 -23.98
CA THR A 149 -12.18 -4.99 -22.97
C THR A 149 -11.62 -5.18 -21.57
N ASN A 150 -12.01 -4.32 -20.64
CA ASN A 150 -11.64 -4.47 -19.23
C ASN A 150 -12.72 -5.32 -18.51
N PRO A 151 -12.42 -6.57 -18.12
CA PRO A 151 -13.39 -7.42 -17.42
C PRO A 151 -13.78 -6.92 -16.03
N CYS A 152 -13.04 -5.94 -15.50
CA CYS A 152 -13.27 -5.37 -14.17
C CYS A 152 -14.10 -4.08 -14.19
N GLU A 153 -14.56 -3.59 -15.36
CA GLU A 153 -15.39 -2.39 -15.44
C GLU A 153 -16.67 -2.52 -14.60
N ARG A 154 -17.07 -1.40 -13.99
CA ARG A 154 -18.31 -1.30 -13.19
C ARG A 154 -18.45 -2.41 -12.14
N GLY A 155 -17.36 -2.63 -11.38
CA GLY A 155 -17.27 -3.72 -10.40
C GLY A 155 -18.24 -3.64 -9.22
N GLY A 156 -18.79 -2.45 -8.95
CA GLY A 156 -19.54 -2.15 -7.73
C GLY A 156 -18.64 -2.06 -6.51
N ARG A 157 -19.22 -1.72 -5.37
CA ARG A 157 -18.54 -1.68 -4.06
C ARG A 157 -19.22 -2.61 -3.09
N LEU A 158 -18.45 -3.25 -2.22
CA LEU A 158 -18.95 -4.02 -1.08
C LEU A 158 -19.02 -3.14 0.18
N TYR A 159 -18.13 -2.16 0.29
CA TYR A 159 -18.10 -1.28 1.43
C TYR A 159 -19.16 -0.17 1.28
N VAL A 160 -20.10 -0.18 2.22
CA VAL A 160 -21.07 0.89 2.40
C VAL A 160 -20.71 1.64 3.68
N ALA A 161 -20.37 2.93 3.55
CA ALA A 161 -20.11 3.78 4.71
C ALA A 161 -21.38 4.52 5.07
N ASP A 162 -21.88 4.31 6.26
CA ASP A 162 -22.86 5.20 6.87
C ASP A 162 -22.24 5.83 8.11
N ARG A 163 -21.95 7.11 8.04
CA ARG A 163 -21.38 7.93 9.12
C ARG A 163 -22.17 9.22 9.33
N ARG A 164 -23.36 9.32 8.75
CA ARG A 164 -24.17 10.54 8.80
C ARG A 164 -24.51 10.92 10.23
N ASP A 165 -24.75 9.93 11.08
CA ASP A 165 -25.14 10.12 12.48
C ASP A 165 -23.94 10.16 13.45
N LYS A 166 -22.69 10.04 12.93
CA LYS A 166 -21.47 10.10 13.74
C LYS A 166 -20.86 11.50 13.69
N ILE A 167 -21.60 12.46 14.22
CA ILE A 167 -21.18 13.86 14.36
C ILE A 167 -20.83 14.10 15.83
N TRP A 168 -19.65 14.66 16.07
CA TRP A 168 -19.25 15.04 17.41
C TRP A 168 -20.13 16.20 17.90
N THR A 169 -20.70 16.06 19.08
CA THR A 169 -21.40 17.13 19.78
C THR A 169 -20.40 18.01 20.53
N GLU A 170 -20.85 19.17 21.00
CA GLU A 170 -20.03 20.02 21.88
C GLU A 170 -19.62 19.29 23.18
N GLN A 171 -20.49 18.43 23.69
CA GLN A 171 -20.21 17.60 24.86
C GLN A 171 -19.09 16.57 24.59
N ASP A 172 -19.10 15.93 23.41
CA ASP A 172 -18.04 15.00 23.02
C ASP A 172 -16.69 15.73 22.90
N ILE A 173 -16.70 16.93 22.31
CA ILE A 173 -15.50 17.76 22.18
C ILE A 173 -14.96 18.15 23.55
N ALA A 174 -15.83 18.62 24.45
CA ALA A 174 -15.46 19.01 25.80
C ALA A 174 -14.91 17.81 26.60
N ALA A 175 -15.57 16.65 26.49
CA ALA A 175 -15.11 15.43 27.17
C ALA A 175 -13.72 14.99 26.71
N VAL A 176 -13.46 15.04 25.39
CA VAL A 176 -12.13 14.70 24.86
C VAL A 176 -11.08 15.72 25.27
N LEU A 177 -11.38 17.01 25.22
CA LEU A 177 -10.45 18.06 25.64
C LEU A 177 -10.10 17.95 27.14
N ALA A 178 -11.03 17.49 27.98
CA ALA A 178 -10.79 17.33 29.42
C ALA A 178 -9.78 16.22 29.76
N ILE A 179 -9.67 15.19 28.93
CA ILE A 179 -8.80 14.02 29.17
C ILE A 179 -7.60 13.94 28.22
N ALA A 180 -7.61 14.70 27.12
CA ALA A 180 -6.53 14.67 26.14
C ALA A 180 -5.23 15.26 26.70
N PHE A 181 -4.10 14.66 26.36
CA PHE A 181 -2.79 15.21 26.66
C PHE A 181 -2.64 16.62 26.08
N SER A 182 -1.84 17.47 26.74
CA SER A 182 -1.61 18.85 26.37
C SER A 182 -1.12 19.03 24.92
N GLU A 183 -0.41 18.05 24.37
CA GLU A 183 0.08 18.04 22.99
C GLU A 183 -1.00 17.67 21.96
N ILE A 184 -2.08 17.03 22.38
CA ILE A 184 -3.19 16.61 21.51
C ILE A 184 -4.29 17.67 21.44
N GLN A 185 -4.51 18.42 22.52
CA GLN A 185 -5.53 19.48 22.57
C GLN A 185 -5.38 20.51 21.43
N PRO A 186 -4.16 21.08 21.16
CA PRO A 186 -3.94 21.97 20.03
C PRO A 186 -4.31 21.36 18.68
N ALA A 187 -4.06 20.06 18.49
CA ALA A 187 -4.39 19.39 17.24
C ALA A 187 -5.89 19.29 17.02
N LEU A 188 -6.65 18.99 18.09
CA LEU A 188 -8.12 18.96 18.02
C LEU A 188 -8.69 20.34 17.70
N VAL A 189 -8.26 21.38 18.39
CA VAL A 189 -8.72 22.76 18.13
C VAL A 189 -8.37 23.20 16.72
N LEU A 190 -7.12 22.94 16.26
CA LEU A 190 -6.74 23.18 14.88
C LEU A 190 -7.63 22.45 13.88
N ALA A 191 -7.95 21.18 14.12
CA ALA A 191 -8.81 20.40 13.24
C ALA A 191 -10.23 20.99 13.16
N LEU A 192 -10.82 21.31 14.31
CA LEU A 192 -12.18 21.85 14.42
C LEU A 192 -12.30 23.20 13.70
N TRP A 193 -11.37 24.12 13.93
CA TRP A 193 -11.45 25.47 13.42
C TRP A 193 -10.90 25.64 12.00
N SER A 194 -10.06 24.72 11.52
CA SER A 194 -9.47 24.81 10.18
C SER A 194 -10.11 23.87 9.16
N GLY A 195 -10.76 22.79 9.61
CA GLY A 195 -11.28 21.74 8.72
C GLY A 195 -10.22 21.02 7.88
N GLN A 196 -8.92 21.17 8.25
CA GLN A 196 -7.84 20.60 7.49
C GLN A 196 -7.61 19.13 7.83
N ARG A 197 -6.99 18.41 6.89
CA ARG A 197 -6.69 17.00 7.10
C ARG A 197 -5.59 16.82 8.14
N GLN A 198 -5.67 15.78 8.97
CA GLN A 198 -4.64 15.44 9.95
C GLN A 198 -3.22 15.56 9.38
N GLY A 199 -2.96 14.98 8.22
CA GLY A 199 -1.63 15.02 7.62
C GLY A 199 -1.15 16.43 7.21
N ASP A 200 -2.05 17.38 6.95
CA ASP A 200 -1.72 18.77 6.68
C ASP A 200 -1.47 19.53 7.98
N LEU A 201 -2.26 19.26 9.02
CA LEU A 201 -2.09 19.84 10.36
C LEU A 201 -0.78 19.43 11.01
N LEU A 202 -0.42 18.14 10.96
CA LEU A 202 0.84 17.63 11.54
C LEU A 202 2.09 18.18 10.85
N ARG A 203 1.96 18.81 9.69
CA ARG A 203 3.05 19.47 8.96
C ARG A 203 2.89 20.99 8.85
N LEU A 204 1.95 21.56 9.59
CA LEU A 204 1.66 22.98 9.53
C LEU A 204 2.77 23.76 10.24
N PRO A 205 3.59 24.57 9.53
CA PRO A 205 4.63 25.34 10.15
C PRO A 205 4.06 26.62 10.79
N TRP A 206 4.77 27.17 11.77
CA TRP A 206 4.44 28.46 12.34
C TRP A 206 4.42 29.59 11.32
N SER A 207 5.25 29.51 10.28
CA SER A 207 5.28 30.49 9.19
C SER A 207 3.99 30.51 8.35
N ALA A 208 3.13 29.49 8.48
CA ALA A 208 1.82 29.46 7.83
C ALA A 208 0.78 30.31 8.57
N TYR A 209 1.04 30.67 9.83
CA TYR A 209 0.16 31.52 10.62
C TYR A 209 0.59 33.00 10.46
N GLU A 210 -0.14 33.71 9.64
CA GLU A 210 -0.02 35.17 9.39
C GLU A 210 -1.28 35.84 9.97
N ASN A 211 -1.25 36.11 11.29
CA ASN A 211 -2.42 36.66 12.02
C ASN A 211 -3.17 37.75 11.21
N PRO A 212 -4.46 37.62 10.94
CA PRO A 212 -5.40 36.57 11.48
C PRO A 212 -5.62 35.36 10.56
N TYR A 213 -4.74 35.05 9.63
CA TYR A 213 -4.95 34.00 8.65
C TYR A 213 -3.95 32.85 8.82
N ILE A 214 -4.41 31.65 8.47
CA ILE A 214 -3.55 30.49 8.23
C ILE A 214 -3.51 30.22 6.73
N ARG A 215 -2.31 30.17 6.13
CA ARG A 215 -2.08 29.93 4.71
C ARG A 215 -1.31 28.64 4.54
N LEU A 216 -1.87 27.68 3.80
CA LEU A 216 -1.20 26.42 3.55
C LEU A 216 -1.49 25.89 2.16
N ARG A 217 -0.66 24.94 1.73
CA ARG A 217 -0.90 24.14 0.53
C ARG A 217 -1.27 22.74 0.97
N GLN A 218 -2.50 22.32 0.65
CA GLN A 218 -2.98 20.97 0.97
C GLN A 218 -2.13 19.91 0.26
N SER A 219 -1.71 18.86 1.00
CA SER A 219 -0.89 17.76 0.45
C SER A 219 -1.66 16.93 -0.58
N LYS A 220 -2.98 16.77 -0.40
CA LYS A 220 -3.83 16.07 -1.35
C LYS A 220 -4.43 17.06 -2.34
N GLY A 221 -3.96 17.03 -3.57
CA GLY A 221 -4.45 17.90 -4.66
C GLY A 221 -3.72 19.24 -4.80
N GLY A 222 -2.79 19.58 -3.90
CA GLY A 222 -1.92 20.75 -4.04
C GLY A 222 -2.62 22.11 -3.95
N ARG A 223 -3.89 22.16 -3.53
CA ARG A 223 -4.67 23.40 -3.44
C ARG A 223 -4.11 24.33 -2.37
N ARG A 224 -3.90 25.61 -2.71
CA ARG A 224 -3.60 26.67 -1.74
C ARG A 224 -4.89 27.10 -1.05
N VAL A 225 -4.83 27.21 0.27
CA VAL A 225 -5.96 27.60 1.11
C VAL A 225 -5.48 28.71 2.04
N ALA A 226 -6.27 29.77 2.15
CA ALA A 226 -6.16 30.78 3.18
C ALA A 226 -7.46 30.74 3.99
N MET A 227 -7.35 30.60 5.31
CA MET A 227 -8.50 30.54 6.19
C MET A 227 -8.30 31.50 7.37
N PRO A 228 -9.35 32.21 7.81
CA PRO A 228 -9.26 33.04 9.00
C PRO A 228 -9.12 32.15 10.25
N ALA A 229 -8.21 32.51 11.13
CA ALA A 229 -8.14 31.92 12.46
C ALA A 229 -9.19 32.59 13.33
N GLY A 230 -10.28 31.89 13.67
CA GLY A 230 -11.30 32.37 14.61
C GLY A 230 -10.73 32.60 16.01
N ALA A 231 -11.45 33.33 16.86
CA ALA A 231 -10.95 33.73 18.17
C ALA A 231 -10.39 32.57 19.02
N PRO A 232 -11.07 31.41 19.17
CA PRO A 232 -10.52 30.30 19.95
C PRO A 232 -9.21 29.74 19.38
N LEU A 233 -9.09 29.69 18.04
CA LEU A 233 -7.88 29.21 17.38
C LEU A 233 -6.73 30.23 17.56
N ARG A 234 -6.99 31.53 17.46
CA ARG A 234 -5.99 32.57 17.73
C ARG A 234 -5.48 32.49 19.15
N THR A 235 -6.40 32.45 20.13
CA THR A 235 -6.04 32.33 21.54
C THR A 235 -5.13 31.11 21.77
N LEU A 236 -5.49 29.96 21.18
CA LEU A 236 -4.65 28.76 21.26
C LEU A 236 -3.24 29.01 20.68
N LEU A 237 -3.16 29.55 19.46
CA LEU A 237 -1.90 29.78 18.78
C LEU A 237 -1.01 30.78 19.52
N ASP A 238 -1.61 31.79 20.13
CA ASP A 238 -0.89 32.83 20.89
C ASP A 238 -0.29 32.30 22.20
N ILE A 239 -0.94 31.33 22.85
CA ILE A 239 -0.44 30.72 24.09
C ILE A 239 0.40 29.46 23.85
N THR A 240 0.38 28.91 22.66
CA THR A 240 1.13 27.68 22.36
C THR A 240 2.63 27.96 22.28
N GLU A 241 3.40 27.27 23.09
CA GLU A 241 4.86 27.36 23.08
C GLU A 241 5.44 26.88 21.73
N ARG A 242 6.30 27.70 21.13
CA ARG A 242 6.96 27.37 19.85
C ARG A 242 8.19 26.51 20.08
N ARG A 243 8.00 25.20 20.28
CA ARG A 243 9.07 24.21 20.53
C ARG A 243 9.83 23.80 19.25
N GLY A 244 9.45 24.31 18.09
CA GLY A 244 10.07 23.96 16.80
C GLY A 244 9.42 24.67 15.62
N PRO A 245 9.76 24.30 14.39
CA PRO A 245 9.22 24.97 13.20
C PRO A 245 7.73 24.65 12.93
N LEU A 246 7.21 23.55 13.47
CA LEU A 246 5.81 23.13 13.33
C LEU A 246 4.99 23.55 14.54
N ILE A 247 3.70 23.81 14.31
CA ILE A 247 2.75 24.15 15.38
C ILE A 247 2.52 22.95 16.28
N LEU A 248 2.35 21.75 15.69
CA LEU A 248 2.10 20.51 16.44
C LEU A 248 3.39 19.72 16.62
N THR A 249 3.80 19.56 17.87
CA THR A 249 4.96 18.75 18.27
C THR A 249 4.56 17.79 19.37
N ASN A 250 5.32 16.70 19.51
CA ASN A 250 5.16 15.76 20.63
C ASN A 250 5.83 16.31 21.91
N THR A 251 5.76 15.55 23.01
CA THR A 251 6.37 15.89 24.29
C THR A 251 7.86 16.22 24.24
N LEU A 252 8.57 15.69 23.22
CA LEU A 252 10.00 15.90 22.99
C LEU A 252 10.26 17.10 22.05
N GLY A 253 9.24 17.90 21.68
CA GLY A 253 9.37 18.99 20.72
C GLY A 253 9.61 18.54 19.28
N ARG A 254 9.42 17.24 18.97
CA ARG A 254 9.63 16.68 17.64
C ARG A 254 8.33 16.63 16.85
N PRO A 255 8.39 16.69 15.50
CA PRO A 255 7.21 16.50 14.65
C PRO A 255 6.53 15.16 14.91
N TRP A 256 5.20 15.16 14.95
CA TRP A 256 4.42 13.95 14.97
C TRP A 256 4.53 13.15 13.68
N THR A 257 4.68 11.84 13.78
CA THR A 257 4.37 10.94 12.66
C THR A 257 2.87 10.67 12.63
N SER A 258 2.32 10.35 11.45
CA SER A 258 0.89 10.02 11.34
C SER A 258 0.49 8.79 12.18
N ASP A 259 1.41 7.85 12.35
CA ASP A 259 1.15 6.64 13.13
C ASP A 259 1.27 6.93 14.63
N GLY A 260 2.32 7.62 15.07
CA GLY A 260 2.48 8.02 16.47
C GLY A 260 1.40 8.99 16.99
N PHE A 261 0.71 9.70 16.09
CA PHE A 261 -0.43 10.55 16.46
C PHE A 261 -1.75 9.77 16.62
N ARG A 262 -1.82 8.54 16.08
CA ARG A 262 -3.02 7.68 16.13
C ARG A 262 -3.01 6.69 17.29
N THR A 263 -1.85 6.45 17.89
CA THR A 263 -1.66 5.60 19.06
C THR A 263 -1.87 6.36 20.35
#